data_c4cc649817d96612a965ddcf3dcf8c0b
#
_entry.id   c4cc649817d96612a965ddcf3dcf8c0b
#
_cell.length_a   1.000
_cell.length_b   1.000
_cell.length_c   1.000
_cell.angle_alpha   90.00
_cell.angle_beta   90.00
_cell.angle_gamma   90.00
#
_symmetry.space_group_name_H-M   'P 1'
#
loop_
_entity.id
_entity.type
_entity.pdbx_description
1 polymer ?
#
loop_
_entity_poly.entity_id
_entity_poly.type
_entity_poly.pdbx_seq_one_letter_code
_entity_poly.pdbx_strand_id
1 'polypeptide(L)'
;PGIYGYWDHMDFIIDAAARRGIYIGMVCIWGGLVKSGKMNVEEAKAYGTFLANRYKDRPNIIWMIGGDIYGNIKTEVWNMLANTIKSIDKSHLMTFHPFGRTLSAEWFNDAPWLDFNMFQSGHRRYGQSKDDKKTLLPQGTEEDNWRYAEHSLAQRPLRPVIDGEPSYEAIPQGLHDPKEGFWKDNDVRRYAYWSVFAGSFGHTYGHSSIMQFLKPGVNPAYGATKLWYEALKDPGFNQMQYLKKLILAFPFFERVADQSCIAGDNGTKYERLIATRGNDYMLVYNYTGRPMQIDLSKIHGKTKKAWWYSPRNAELSYIGEFSSKVETFQPEGGHLNGNDWVLILTDGTRKYVEALQ
;
A
#
# COMPACT_ATOMS: atom_id res chain seq x y z
N PRO A 1 22.28 12.31 -35.45
CA PRO A 1 21.76 11.39 -34.42
C PRO A 1 22.38 11.81 -33.08
N GLY A 2 21.55 12.26 -32.13
CA GLY A 2 22.02 12.65 -30.81
C GLY A 2 22.52 11.43 -30.01
N ILE A 3 23.38 11.69 -29.02
CA ILE A 3 23.81 10.64 -28.07
C ILE A 3 22.59 10.30 -27.23
N TYR A 4 22.26 9.01 -27.09
CA TYR A 4 21.20 8.48 -26.23
C TYR A 4 21.51 8.84 -24.78
N GLY A 5 20.71 9.73 -24.20
CA GLY A 5 20.94 10.31 -22.90
C GLY A 5 19.98 9.76 -21.82
N TYR A 6 20.14 10.28 -20.58
CA TYR A 6 19.31 9.91 -19.44
C TYR A 6 17.80 10.08 -19.73
N TRP A 7 17.42 11.24 -20.27
CA TRP A 7 16.00 11.54 -20.53
C TRP A 7 15.42 10.71 -21.68
N ASP A 8 16.22 10.34 -22.68
CA ASP A 8 15.78 9.42 -23.75
C ASP A 8 15.49 8.03 -23.17
N HIS A 9 16.29 7.61 -22.17
CA HIS A 9 16.06 6.35 -21.46
C HIS A 9 14.79 6.42 -20.59
N MET A 10 14.55 7.52 -19.90
CA MET A 10 13.33 7.72 -19.13
C MET A 10 12.09 7.70 -20.04
N ASP A 11 12.13 8.36 -21.19
CA ASP A 11 11.06 8.31 -22.19
C ASP A 11 10.78 6.88 -22.65
N PHE A 12 11.84 6.12 -22.97
CA PHE A 12 11.72 4.71 -23.34
C PHE A 12 11.02 3.87 -22.26
N ILE A 13 11.40 4.04 -21.00
CA ILE A 13 10.79 3.30 -19.86
C ILE A 13 9.31 3.66 -19.73
N ILE A 14 8.98 4.95 -19.75
CA ILE A 14 7.61 5.44 -19.63
C ILE A 14 6.74 4.90 -20.76
N ASP A 15 7.20 4.98 -21.99
CA ASP A 15 6.48 4.48 -23.16
C ASP A 15 6.34 2.96 -23.16
N ALA A 16 7.36 2.24 -22.69
CA ALA A 16 7.31 0.79 -22.56
C ALA A 16 6.30 0.35 -21.49
N ALA A 17 6.19 1.10 -20.38
CA ALA A 17 5.18 0.91 -19.33
C ALA A 17 3.78 1.21 -19.86
N ALA A 18 3.59 2.34 -20.56
CA ALA A 18 2.30 2.73 -21.14
C ALA A 18 1.73 1.64 -22.07
N ARG A 19 2.57 1.09 -22.96
CA ARG A 19 2.18 -0.02 -23.86
C ARG A 19 1.71 -1.29 -23.13
N ARG A 20 2.01 -1.41 -21.84
CA ARG A 20 1.61 -2.52 -20.97
C ARG A 20 0.52 -2.17 -19.96
N GLY A 21 -0.06 -0.98 -20.06
CA GLY A 21 -1.06 -0.49 -19.12
C GLY A 21 -0.51 -0.21 -17.71
N ILE A 22 0.80 0.05 -17.59
CA ILE A 22 1.47 0.30 -16.31
C ILE A 22 1.66 1.81 -16.15
N TYR A 23 1.21 2.32 -15.01
CA TYR A 23 1.48 3.71 -14.58
C TYR A 23 2.86 3.80 -13.91
N ILE A 24 3.52 4.93 -14.12
CA ILE A 24 4.81 5.26 -13.50
C ILE A 24 4.58 6.27 -12.37
N GLY A 25 4.85 5.86 -11.13
CA GLY A 25 5.01 6.79 -10.01
C GLY A 25 6.36 7.50 -10.14
N MET A 26 6.38 8.71 -10.68
CA MET A 26 7.60 9.45 -10.96
C MET A 26 8.04 10.25 -9.73
N VAL A 27 9.04 9.75 -9.00
CA VAL A 27 9.72 10.53 -7.95
C VAL A 27 10.57 11.59 -8.63
N CYS A 28 10.14 12.85 -8.56
CA CYS A 28 10.77 13.95 -9.27
C CYS A 28 12.21 14.20 -8.84
N ILE A 29 12.46 14.17 -7.54
CA ILE A 29 13.77 14.32 -6.91
C ILE A 29 13.76 13.65 -5.54
N TRP A 30 14.85 12.95 -5.20
CA TRP A 30 14.96 12.30 -3.89
C TRP A 30 15.20 13.30 -2.76
N GLY A 31 14.50 13.13 -1.63
CA GLY A 31 14.50 14.08 -0.51
C GLY A 31 15.88 14.43 0.06
N GLY A 32 16.81 13.47 0.05
CA GLY A 32 18.19 13.70 0.49
C GLY A 32 18.93 14.78 -0.30
N LEU A 33 18.64 14.93 -1.61
CA LEU A 33 19.23 15.98 -2.45
C LEU A 33 18.72 17.37 -2.08
N VAL A 34 17.44 17.49 -1.81
CA VAL A 34 16.84 18.76 -1.35
C VAL A 34 17.33 19.11 0.05
N LYS A 35 17.35 18.14 0.97
CA LYS A 35 17.88 18.32 2.33
C LYS A 35 19.33 18.81 2.33
N SER A 36 20.16 18.31 1.43
CA SER A 36 21.57 18.71 1.30
C SER A 36 21.78 20.07 0.60
N GLY A 37 20.71 20.75 0.20
CA GLY A 37 20.77 22.05 -0.47
C GLY A 37 21.12 21.99 -1.97
N LYS A 38 21.05 20.80 -2.59
CA LYS A 38 21.29 20.63 -4.04
C LYS A 38 20.10 21.04 -4.92
N MET A 39 19.06 21.58 -4.31
CA MET A 39 17.93 22.23 -4.99
C MET A 39 17.37 23.34 -4.10
N ASN A 40 17.31 24.53 -4.63
CA ASN A 40 16.63 25.69 -4.06
C ASN A 40 15.27 25.92 -4.73
N VAL A 41 14.57 27.00 -4.37
CA VAL A 41 13.22 27.33 -4.86
C VAL A 41 13.22 27.64 -6.36
N GLU A 42 14.21 28.41 -6.85
CA GLU A 42 14.35 28.76 -8.26
C GLU A 42 14.63 27.54 -9.14
N GLU A 43 15.53 26.68 -8.67
CA GLU A 43 15.86 25.42 -9.34
C GLU A 43 14.66 24.47 -9.35
N ALA A 44 13.89 24.40 -8.27
CA ALA A 44 12.65 23.62 -8.20
C ALA A 44 11.62 24.09 -9.21
N LYS A 45 11.48 25.40 -9.41
CA LYS A 45 10.61 25.99 -10.45
C LYS A 45 11.09 25.61 -11.86
N ALA A 46 12.38 25.81 -12.15
CA ALA A 46 12.94 25.48 -13.46
C ALA A 46 12.81 23.99 -13.78
N TYR A 47 13.13 23.14 -12.83
CA TYR A 47 13.05 21.69 -12.96
C TYR A 47 11.62 21.18 -13.09
N GLY A 48 10.70 21.71 -12.27
CA GLY A 48 9.27 21.40 -12.38
C GLY A 48 8.69 21.80 -13.74
N THR A 49 9.09 22.96 -14.27
CA THR A 49 8.73 23.41 -15.62
C THR A 49 9.22 22.44 -16.69
N PHE A 50 10.46 22.01 -16.60
CA PHE A 50 11.04 21.02 -17.51
C PHE A 50 10.29 19.71 -17.48
N LEU A 51 10.09 19.12 -16.28
CA LEU A 51 9.41 17.84 -16.11
C LEU A 51 7.97 17.87 -16.64
N ALA A 52 7.21 18.89 -16.25
CA ALA A 52 5.82 19.02 -16.66
C ALA A 52 5.67 19.16 -18.18
N ASN A 53 6.49 20.02 -18.83
CA ASN A 53 6.46 20.16 -20.29
C ASN A 53 6.87 18.89 -21.02
N ARG A 54 7.78 18.08 -20.46
CA ARG A 54 8.21 16.83 -21.08
C ARG A 54 7.16 15.72 -20.97
N TYR A 55 6.42 15.67 -19.87
CA TYR A 55 5.64 14.49 -19.53
C TYR A 55 4.13 14.71 -19.43
N LYS A 56 3.60 15.92 -19.47
CA LYS A 56 2.16 16.23 -19.36
C LYS A 56 1.27 15.49 -20.37
N ASP A 57 1.81 15.12 -21.51
CA ASP A 57 1.09 14.42 -22.58
C ASP A 57 1.27 12.89 -22.55
N ARG A 58 2.00 12.35 -21.56
CA ARG A 58 2.17 10.92 -21.36
C ARG A 58 1.05 10.37 -20.49
N PRO A 59 0.25 9.37 -20.92
CA PRO A 59 -1.00 9.00 -20.25
C PRO A 59 -0.84 8.26 -18.91
N ASN A 60 0.37 7.88 -18.54
CA ASN A 60 0.65 6.92 -17.47
C ASN A 60 1.60 7.45 -16.39
N ILE A 61 1.56 8.73 -16.09
CA ILE A 61 2.37 9.36 -15.02
C ILE A 61 1.52 9.61 -13.78
N ILE A 62 2.11 9.37 -12.62
CA ILE A 62 1.67 9.87 -11.33
C ILE A 62 2.85 10.61 -10.72
N TRP A 63 2.69 11.89 -10.42
CA TRP A 63 3.76 12.70 -9.85
C TRP A 63 3.95 12.37 -8.36
N MET A 64 5.19 12.08 -7.96
CA MET A 64 5.56 11.84 -6.57
C MET A 64 6.60 12.88 -6.14
N ILE A 65 6.19 13.74 -5.21
CA ILE A 65 7.07 14.73 -4.58
C ILE A 65 7.70 14.12 -3.33
N GLY A 66 8.89 14.53 -2.94
CA GLY A 66 9.55 14.02 -1.73
C GLY A 66 10.47 12.84 -1.99
N GLY A 67 10.35 11.79 -1.16
CA GLY A 67 11.22 10.59 -1.14
C GLY A 67 12.07 10.55 0.13
N ASP A 68 11.69 9.68 1.08
CA ASP A 68 12.32 9.48 2.40
C ASP A 68 12.65 10.77 3.16
N ILE A 69 11.69 11.71 3.18
CA ILE A 69 11.89 13.01 3.81
C ILE A 69 10.66 13.47 4.58
N TYR A 70 10.88 14.16 5.70
CA TYR A 70 9.82 14.89 6.39
C TYR A 70 9.42 16.13 5.58
N GLY A 71 8.12 16.33 5.37
CA GLY A 71 7.61 17.41 4.53
C GLY A 71 7.90 18.82 5.07
N ASN A 72 8.21 18.95 6.37
CA ASN A 72 8.65 20.21 6.98
C ASN A 72 10.13 20.57 6.72
N ILE A 73 10.87 19.69 6.05
CA ILE A 73 12.25 20.00 5.63
C ILE A 73 12.16 20.62 4.24
N LYS A 74 12.48 21.92 4.15
CA LYS A 74 12.46 22.68 2.87
C LYS A 74 11.06 22.69 2.20
N THR A 75 10.01 22.87 2.99
CA THR A 75 8.61 22.88 2.54
C THR A 75 8.39 23.81 1.35
N GLU A 76 9.08 24.96 1.32
CA GLU A 76 9.01 25.93 0.23
C GLU A 76 9.49 25.36 -1.12
N VAL A 77 10.50 24.49 -1.11
CA VAL A 77 11.01 23.81 -2.32
C VAL A 77 9.98 22.79 -2.84
N TRP A 78 9.40 22.00 -1.93
CA TRP A 78 8.37 21.03 -2.28
C TRP A 78 7.13 21.69 -2.87
N ASN A 79 6.64 22.75 -2.23
CA ASN A 79 5.49 23.50 -2.72
C ASN A 79 5.79 24.18 -4.07
N MET A 80 6.99 24.74 -4.28
CA MET A 80 7.38 25.34 -5.55
C MET A 80 7.38 24.29 -6.67
N LEU A 81 8.03 23.14 -6.44
CA LEU A 81 8.09 22.05 -7.43
C LEU A 81 6.69 21.57 -7.80
N ALA A 82 5.87 21.21 -6.79
CA ALA A 82 4.53 20.68 -6.97
C ALA A 82 3.58 21.67 -7.65
N ASN A 83 3.54 22.93 -7.20
CA ASN A 83 2.70 23.96 -7.79
C ASN A 83 3.12 24.29 -9.22
N THR A 84 4.43 24.29 -9.52
CA THR A 84 4.92 24.50 -10.87
C THR A 84 4.46 23.40 -11.82
N ILE A 85 4.63 22.14 -11.41
CA ILE A 85 4.15 20.99 -12.21
C ILE A 85 2.64 21.11 -12.42
N LYS A 86 1.84 21.29 -11.35
CA LYS A 86 0.38 21.41 -11.43
C LYS A 86 -0.09 22.64 -12.22
N SER A 87 0.71 23.69 -12.33
CA SER A 87 0.36 24.84 -13.16
C SER A 87 0.36 24.52 -14.66
N ILE A 88 1.19 23.58 -15.08
CA ILE A 88 1.40 23.17 -16.48
C ILE A 88 0.62 21.88 -16.80
N ASP A 89 0.69 20.90 -15.90
CA ASP A 89 0.04 19.60 -16.02
C ASP A 89 -1.17 19.55 -15.08
N LYS A 90 -2.37 19.62 -15.67
CA LYS A 90 -3.65 19.60 -14.94
C LYS A 90 -4.28 18.21 -14.83
N SER A 91 -3.75 17.23 -15.56
CA SER A 91 -4.39 15.93 -15.76
C SER A 91 -3.86 14.83 -14.84
N HIS A 92 -2.57 14.85 -14.53
CA HIS A 92 -1.97 13.77 -13.74
C HIS A 92 -2.14 13.97 -12.23
N LEU A 93 -2.34 12.85 -11.54
CA LEU A 93 -2.41 12.82 -10.08
C LEU A 93 -1.04 13.10 -9.47
N MET A 94 -1.04 13.69 -8.27
CA MET A 94 0.16 14.02 -7.52
C MET A 94 0.02 13.65 -6.05
N THR A 95 1.11 13.14 -5.49
CA THR A 95 1.24 12.83 -4.05
C THR A 95 2.60 13.24 -3.51
N PHE A 96 2.78 13.09 -2.20
CA PHE A 96 4.07 13.28 -1.51
C PHE A 96 4.50 11.96 -0.88
N HIS A 97 5.73 11.51 -1.19
CA HIS A 97 6.34 10.35 -0.56
C HIS A 97 7.07 10.78 0.72
N PRO A 98 6.53 10.44 1.90
CA PRO A 98 7.09 10.88 3.17
C PRO A 98 8.23 9.98 3.66
N PHE A 99 8.84 10.36 4.80
CA PHE A 99 9.78 9.53 5.51
C PHE A 99 9.09 8.38 6.25
N GLY A 100 9.79 7.28 6.52
CA GLY A 100 9.27 6.13 7.26
C GLY A 100 8.52 6.50 8.54
N ARG A 101 7.37 5.87 8.78
CA ARG A 101 6.47 6.09 9.91
C ARG A 101 5.78 7.47 9.92
N THR A 102 5.61 8.07 8.75
CA THR A 102 4.95 9.36 8.60
C THR A 102 3.97 9.35 7.43
N LEU A 103 3.15 10.38 7.35
CA LEU A 103 2.12 10.54 6.33
C LEU A 103 2.29 11.89 5.62
N SER A 104 1.98 11.93 4.33
CA SER A 104 1.90 13.19 3.57
C SER A 104 0.90 14.18 4.18
N ALA A 105 -0.17 13.65 4.78
CA ALA A 105 -1.21 14.44 5.45
C ALA A 105 -0.68 15.30 6.61
N GLU A 106 0.44 14.92 7.24
CA GLU A 106 1.04 15.69 8.33
C GLU A 106 1.44 17.11 7.90
N TRP A 107 1.75 17.30 6.63
CA TRP A 107 2.30 18.57 6.13
C TRP A 107 1.53 19.17 4.97
N PHE A 108 0.86 18.35 4.17
CA PHE A 108 0.33 18.76 2.88
C PHE A 108 -1.16 18.44 2.66
N ASN A 109 -1.90 18.04 3.72
CA ASN A 109 -3.30 17.67 3.52
C ASN A 109 -4.15 18.80 2.91
N ASP A 110 -3.85 20.06 3.22
CA ASP A 110 -4.53 21.23 2.67
C ASP A 110 -3.90 21.76 1.38
N ALA A 111 -2.78 21.17 0.93
CA ALA A 111 -2.11 21.66 -0.27
C ALA A 111 -2.96 21.39 -1.51
N PRO A 112 -3.21 22.42 -2.37
CA PRO A 112 -4.09 22.27 -3.52
C PRO A 112 -3.52 21.36 -4.61
N TRP A 113 -2.23 21.09 -4.59
CA TRP A 113 -1.56 20.19 -5.52
C TRP A 113 -1.65 18.72 -5.13
N LEU A 114 -1.95 18.39 -3.86
CA LEU A 114 -2.02 17.02 -3.36
C LEU A 114 -3.36 16.39 -3.75
N ASP A 115 -3.36 15.36 -4.58
CA ASP A 115 -4.57 14.66 -5.00
C ASP A 115 -4.93 13.51 -4.04
N PHE A 116 -3.93 12.81 -3.52
CA PHE A 116 -4.11 11.71 -2.56
C PHE A 116 -2.97 11.66 -1.55
N ASN A 117 -3.28 11.14 -0.38
CA ASN A 117 -2.30 10.94 0.67
C ASN A 117 -1.50 9.65 0.47
N MET A 118 -0.24 9.70 0.89
CA MET A 118 0.65 8.54 0.96
C MET A 118 1.26 8.47 2.34
N PHE A 119 1.43 7.27 2.84
CA PHE A 119 2.25 7.02 4.02
C PHE A 119 3.33 5.98 3.70
N GLN A 120 4.38 5.99 4.50
CA GLN A 120 5.40 4.96 4.52
C GLN A 120 5.34 4.28 5.88
N SER A 121 4.81 3.05 5.94
CA SER A 121 4.71 2.33 7.21
C SER A 121 6.08 1.91 7.74
N GLY A 122 6.99 1.51 6.86
CA GLY A 122 8.37 1.25 7.22
C GLY A 122 8.74 -0.23 7.31
N HIS A 123 9.92 -0.52 7.85
CA HIS A 123 10.54 -1.84 7.75
C HIS A 123 10.85 -2.53 9.10
N ARG A 124 10.37 -1.99 10.23
CA ARG A 124 10.63 -2.54 11.55
C ARG A 124 9.49 -3.41 12.04
N ARG A 125 9.83 -4.56 12.61
CA ARG A 125 8.87 -5.43 13.30
C ARG A 125 8.54 -4.92 14.69
N TYR A 126 7.50 -5.48 15.29
CA TYR A 126 7.21 -5.27 16.70
C TYR A 126 8.45 -5.54 17.57
N GLY A 127 8.72 -4.63 18.48
CA GLY A 127 9.89 -4.70 19.36
C GLY A 127 11.17 -4.08 18.80
N GLN A 128 11.22 -3.73 17.50
CA GLN A 128 12.36 -2.98 16.91
C GLN A 128 12.13 -1.48 16.82
N SER A 129 10.89 -1.03 16.95
CA SER A 129 10.55 0.39 16.88
C SER A 129 11.23 1.16 18.00
N LYS A 130 11.94 2.23 17.63
CA LYS A 130 12.54 3.16 18.56
C LYS A 130 11.60 4.31 18.87
N ASP A 131 11.82 4.94 20.01
CA ASP A 131 11.16 6.16 20.38
C ASP A 131 11.43 7.25 19.33
N ASP A 132 10.42 7.58 18.51
CA ASP A 132 10.52 8.67 17.55
C ASP A 132 9.39 9.66 17.77
N LYS A 133 9.74 10.77 18.45
CA LYS A 133 8.82 11.87 18.78
C LYS A 133 8.38 12.68 17.55
N LYS A 134 8.90 12.35 16.36
CA LYS A 134 8.62 13.08 15.12
C LYS A 134 7.46 12.52 14.31
N THR A 135 6.83 11.43 14.76
CA THR A 135 5.62 10.86 14.14
C THR A 135 4.38 11.24 14.93
N LEU A 136 3.26 11.48 14.23
CA LEU A 136 1.95 11.70 14.83
C LEU A 136 1.34 10.42 15.43
N LEU A 137 1.84 9.25 15.03
CA LEU A 137 1.36 7.97 15.51
C LEU A 137 2.20 7.47 16.69
N PRO A 138 1.59 6.71 17.61
CA PRO A 138 2.33 6.12 18.72
C PRO A 138 3.47 5.24 18.23
N GLN A 139 4.54 5.16 19.01
CA GLN A 139 5.67 4.31 18.74
C GLN A 139 5.28 2.85 18.56
N GLY A 140 6.10 2.10 17.84
CA GLY A 140 5.89 0.68 17.65
C GLY A 140 4.79 0.31 16.68
N THR A 141 4.35 1.25 15.85
CA THR A 141 3.21 1.06 14.94
C THR A 141 3.60 0.77 13.49
N GLU A 142 4.87 0.54 13.17
CA GLU A 142 5.28 0.27 11.78
C GLU A 142 4.54 -0.94 11.21
N GLU A 143 4.44 -2.03 11.98
CA GLU A 143 3.66 -3.18 11.57
C GLU A 143 2.13 -2.95 11.63
N ASP A 144 1.66 -2.00 12.42
CA ASP A 144 0.25 -1.60 12.46
C ASP A 144 -0.07 -0.60 11.33
N ASN A 145 0.26 -0.91 10.09
CA ASN A 145 0.12 0.00 8.95
C ASN A 145 -1.33 0.44 8.69
N TRP A 146 -2.31 -0.32 9.13
CA TRP A 146 -3.71 0.04 9.13
C TRP A 146 -4.01 1.34 9.90
N ARG A 147 -3.24 1.65 10.96
CA ARG A 147 -3.40 2.90 11.73
C ARG A 147 -3.08 4.14 10.90
N TYR A 148 -2.08 4.06 10.01
CA TYR A 148 -1.75 5.18 9.11
C TYR A 148 -2.89 5.44 8.14
N ALA A 149 -3.52 4.39 7.61
CA ALA A 149 -4.68 4.52 6.75
C ALA A 149 -5.85 5.17 7.49
N GLU A 150 -6.22 4.67 8.67
CA GLU A 150 -7.29 5.24 9.51
C GLU A 150 -7.01 6.70 9.87
N HIS A 151 -5.77 7.01 10.29
CA HIS A 151 -5.39 8.39 10.64
C HIS A 151 -5.48 9.33 9.44
N SER A 152 -5.02 8.91 8.28
CA SER A 152 -5.09 9.72 7.05
C SER A 152 -6.54 9.98 6.63
N LEU A 153 -7.41 8.96 6.69
CA LEU A 153 -8.83 9.08 6.34
C LEU A 153 -9.64 9.92 7.35
N ALA A 154 -9.13 10.09 8.56
CA ALA A 154 -9.73 10.99 9.55
C ALA A 154 -9.43 12.48 9.27
N GLN A 155 -8.42 12.79 8.44
CA GLN A 155 -8.06 14.16 8.12
C GLN A 155 -9.11 14.85 7.22
N ARG A 156 -9.10 16.18 7.25
CA ARG A 156 -9.92 17.01 6.33
C ARG A 156 -9.03 18.03 5.64
N PRO A 157 -9.23 18.30 4.35
CA PRO A 157 -10.20 17.63 3.44
C PRO A 157 -9.92 16.13 3.33
N LEU A 158 -10.97 15.32 3.17
CA LEU A 158 -10.84 13.89 2.96
C LEU A 158 -10.13 13.61 1.62
N ARG A 159 -9.07 12.80 1.66
CA ARG A 159 -8.34 12.37 0.46
C ARG A 159 -8.19 10.85 0.45
N PRO A 160 -8.17 10.23 -0.74
CA PRO A 160 -7.74 8.82 -0.85
C PRO A 160 -6.34 8.63 -0.25
N VAL A 161 -6.03 7.44 0.21
CA VAL A 161 -4.74 7.13 0.83
C VAL A 161 -4.16 5.81 0.34
N ILE A 162 -2.83 5.73 0.26
CA ILE A 162 -2.08 4.52 -0.10
C ILE A 162 -0.88 4.32 0.82
N ASP A 163 -0.57 3.05 1.15
CA ASP A 163 0.75 2.68 1.71
C ASP A 163 1.76 2.64 0.56
N GLY A 164 2.61 3.65 0.51
CA GLY A 164 3.58 3.83 -0.58
C GLY A 164 4.89 3.10 -0.36
N GLU A 165 5.19 2.74 0.90
CA GLU A 165 6.39 1.97 1.23
C GLU A 165 6.19 1.17 2.52
N PRO A 166 5.57 -0.02 2.43
CA PRO A 166 5.56 -1.02 3.49
C PRO A 166 6.88 -1.79 3.54
N SER A 167 6.98 -2.76 4.44
CA SER A 167 8.11 -3.71 4.43
C SER A 167 8.18 -4.49 3.13
N TYR A 168 9.39 -4.62 2.59
CA TYR A 168 9.63 -5.32 1.32
C TYR A 168 9.92 -6.82 1.55
N GLU A 169 9.50 -7.66 0.62
CA GLU A 169 9.88 -9.08 0.61
C GLU A 169 11.41 -9.24 0.50
N ALA A 170 11.96 -10.17 1.25
CA ALA A 170 13.38 -10.49 1.29
C ALA A 170 14.32 -9.33 1.69
N ILE A 171 13.81 -8.30 2.39
CA ILE A 171 14.65 -7.30 3.04
C ILE A 171 14.79 -7.64 4.53
N PRO A 172 15.92 -7.34 5.19
CA PRO A 172 16.07 -7.57 6.64
C PRO A 172 15.02 -6.81 7.45
N GLN A 173 14.47 -7.45 8.48
CA GLN A 173 13.61 -6.79 9.45
C GLN A 173 14.39 -5.67 10.15
N GLY A 174 13.88 -4.44 10.09
CA GLY A 174 14.62 -3.25 10.52
C GLY A 174 15.55 -2.67 9.46
N LEU A 175 15.55 -3.21 8.24
CA LEU A 175 16.21 -2.71 7.02
C LEU A 175 17.70 -3.07 6.86
N HIS A 176 18.49 -3.12 7.94
CA HIS A 176 19.95 -3.09 7.81
C HIS A 176 20.68 -4.36 8.25
N ASP A 177 20.17 -5.10 9.22
CA ASP A 177 20.88 -6.26 9.78
C ASP A 177 20.23 -7.59 9.39
N PRO A 178 20.87 -8.41 8.53
CA PRO A 178 20.36 -9.73 8.16
C PRO A 178 20.17 -10.71 9.34
N LYS A 179 20.84 -10.49 10.46
CA LYS A 179 20.69 -11.32 11.66
C LYS A 179 19.31 -11.18 12.33
N GLU A 180 18.62 -10.08 12.06
CA GLU A 180 17.24 -9.87 12.53
C GLU A 180 16.19 -10.71 11.78
N GLY A 181 16.62 -11.45 10.73
CA GLY A 181 15.73 -12.18 9.82
C GLY A 181 15.21 -11.31 8.69
N PHE A 182 14.42 -11.91 7.81
CA PHE A 182 13.91 -11.26 6.60
C PHE A 182 12.39 -11.26 6.59
N TRP A 183 11.80 -10.24 5.99
CA TRP A 183 10.39 -10.20 5.68
C TRP A 183 10.06 -11.24 4.60
N LYS A 184 8.95 -11.97 4.79
CA LYS A 184 8.50 -13.06 3.94
C LYS A 184 7.20 -12.69 3.21
N ASP A 185 6.78 -13.56 2.32
CA ASP A 185 5.52 -13.42 1.58
C ASP A 185 4.28 -13.26 2.48
N ASN A 186 4.18 -14.01 3.57
CA ASN A 186 3.09 -13.87 4.53
C ASN A 186 3.08 -12.50 5.23
N ASP A 187 4.24 -11.88 5.44
CA ASP A 187 4.34 -10.57 6.05
C ASP A 187 3.89 -9.48 5.08
N VAL A 188 4.37 -9.51 3.82
CA VAL A 188 3.96 -8.51 2.82
C VAL A 188 2.49 -8.65 2.45
N ARG A 189 1.91 -9.88 2.49
CA ARG A 189 0.46 -10.06 2.38
C ARG A 189 -0.27 -9.38 3.53
N ARG A 190 0.14 -9.59 4.77
CA ARG A 190 -0.45 -8.95 5.95
C ARG A 190 -0.47 -7.43 5.80
N TYR A 191 0.65 -6.81 5.43
CA TYR A 191 0.73 -5.37 5.18
C TYR A 191 -0.30 -4.93 4.13
N ALA A 192 -0.37 -5.65 3.00
CA ALA A 192 -1.27 -5.31 1.91
C ALA A 192 -2.76 -5.39 2.33
N TYR A 193 -3.16 -6.50 2.94
CA TYR A 193 -4.55 -6.69 3.37
C TYR A 193 -4.92 -5.72 4.50
N TRP A 194 -4.06 -5.50 5.48
CA TRP A 194 -4.34 -4.55 6.55
C TRP A 194 -4.49 -3.12 6.03
N SER A 195 -3.61 -2.66 5.18
CA SER A 195 -3.71 -1.33 4.58
C SER A 195 -4.99 -1.15 3.78
N VAL A 196 -5.26 -2.07 2.84
CA VAL A 196 -6.42 -1.98 1.94
C VAL A 196 -7.74 -2.12 2.72
N PHE A 197 -7.83 -3.05 3.68
CA PHE A 197 -9.06 -3.26 4.46
C PHE A 197 -9.31 -2.14 5.46
N ALA A 198 -8.26 -1.40 5.88
CA ALA A 198 -8.39 -0.17 6.66
C ALA A 198 -8.87 1.03 5.84
N GLY A 199 -9.08 0.87 4.53
CA GLY A 199 -9.65 1.89 3.66
C GLY A 199 -8.69 2.49 2.65
N SER A 200 -7.42 2.09 2.60
CA SER A 200 -6.53 2.50 1.53
C SER A 200 -7.08 2.06 0.17
N PHE A 201 -6.91 2.91 -0.85
CA PHE A 201 -7.38 2.58 -2.20
C PHE A 201 -6.45 1.59 -2.92
N GLY A 202 -5.24 1.39 -2.40
CA GLY A 202 -4.23 0.51 -2.95
C GLY A 202 -3.08 0.26 -1.97
N HIS A 203 -2.09 -0.46 -2.45
CA HIS A 203 -0.91 -0.88 -1.70
C HIS A 203 0.27 -1.01 -2.65
N THR A 204 1.46 -0.71 -2.16
CA THR A 204 2.72 -0.88 -2.90
C THR A 204 3.44 -2.12 -2.40
N TYR A 205 3.85 -2.97 -3.31
CA TYR A 205 4.72 -4.11 -3.02
C TYR A 205 6.16 -3.77 -3.39
N GLY A 206 7.10 -4.11 -2.52
CA GLY A 206 8.52 -4.02 -2.79
C GLY A 206 9.25 -5.35 -2.57
N HIS A 207 10.41 -5.50 -3.21
CA HIS A 207 11.30 -6.64 -3.02
C HIS A 207 12.75 -6.16 -2.99
N SER A 208 13.54 -6.67 -2.02
CA SER A 208 14.93 -6.25 -1.79
C SER A 208 15.79 -6.26 -3.04
N SER A 209 15.75 -7.34 -3.83
CA SER A 209 16.57 -7.49 -5.03
C SER A 209 16.06 -6.70 -6.23
N ILE A 210 14.73 -6.51 -6.33
CA ILE A 210 14.10 -5.82 -7.47
C ILE A 210 14.30 -4.31 -7.34
N MET A 211 14.14 -3.72 -6.15
CA MET A 211 14.28 -2.28 -5.94
C MET A 211 15.66 -1.74 -6.34
N GLN A 212 16.69 -2.58 -6.27
CA GLN A 212 18.06 -2.21 -6.62
C GLN A 212 18.54 -2.83 -7.95
N PHE A 213 17.69 -3.57 -8.66
CA PHE A 213 18.01 -4.33 -9.86
C PHE A 213 19.31 -5.13 -9.71
N LEU A 214 19.43 -5.88 -8.59
CA LEU A 214 20.64 -6.62 -8.25
C LEU A 214 21.03 -7.57 -9.37
N LYS A 215 22.22 -7.39 -9.92
CA LYS A 215 22.78 -8.18 -11.03
C LYS A 215 24.21 -8.63 -10.73
N PRO A 216 24.76 -9.60 -11.47
CA PRO A 216 26.14 -10.03 -11.30
C PRO A 216 27.13 -8.86 -11.35
N GLY A 217 28.12 -8.86 -10.47
CA GLY A 217 29.16 -7.82 -10.39
C GLY A 217 28.75 -6.54 -9.64
N VAL A 218 27.54 -6.47 -9.09
CA VAL A 218 27.06 -5.36 -8.24
C VAL A 218 27.03 -5.82 -6.78
N ASN A 219 27.58 -5.01 -5.88
CA ASN A 219 27.49 -5.27 -4.45
C ASN A 219 26.05 -5.10 -3.96
N PRO A 220 25.46 -6.12 -3.30
CA PRO A 220 24.10 -6.01 -2.82
C PRO A 220 23.99 -5.03 -1.65
N ALA A 221 22.96 -4.20 -1.67
CA ALA A 221 22.53 -3.41 -0.53
C ALA A 221 21.45 -4.16 0.28
N TYR A 222 21.27 -3.77 1.54
CA TYR A 222 20.18 -4.26 2.39
C TYR A 222 20.05 -5.80 2.43
N GLY A 223 21.16 -6.51 2.47
CA GLY A 223 21.18 -7.96 2.60
C GLY A 223 20.54 -8.75 1.47
N ALA A 224 20.36 -8.17 0.29
CA ALA A 224 19.81 -8.88 -0.86
C ALA A 224 20.69 -10.07 -1.28
N THR A 225 20.06 -11.22 -1.52
CA THR A 225 20.77 -12.50 -1.79
C THR A 225 20.47 -13.10 -3.15
N LYS A 226 19.46 -12.60 -3.86
CA LYS A 226 19.02 -13.10 -5.18
C LYS A 226 19.24 -12.04 -6.25
N LEU A 227 19.44 -12.48 -7.49
CA LEU A 227 19.41 -11.57 -8.63
C LEU A 227 17.96 -11.11 -8.91
N TRP A 228 17.79 -9.91 -9.46
CA TRP A 228 16.45 -9.32 -9.62
C TRP A 228 15.48 -10.20 -10.44
N TYR A 229 15.98 -10.90 -11.47
CA TYR A 229 15.16 -11.78 -12.32
C TYR A 229 14.80 -13.12 -11.65
N GLU A 230 15.59 -13.56 -10.65
CA GLU A 230 15.25 -14.71 -9.81
C GLU A 230 14.16 -14.35 -8.82
N ALA A 231 14.24 -13.14 -8.25
CA ALA A 231 13.29 -12.59 -7.30
C ALA A 231 11.89 -12.39 -7.89
N LEU A 232 11.73 -12.28 -9.20
CA LEU A 232 10.43 -12.25 -9.88
C LEU A 232 9.59 -13.53 -9.67
N LYS A 233 10.21 -14.61 -9.18
CA LYS A 233 9.54 -15.88 -8.88
C LYS A 233 9.14 -15.99 -7.41
N ASP A 234 9.50 -15.02 -6.56
CA ASP A 234 9.16 -15.04 -5.15
C ASP A 234 7.65 -14.85 -4.97
N PRO A 235 7.03 -15.54 -3.99
CA PRO A 235 5.58 -15.70 -3.95
C PRO A 235 4.82 -14.41 -3.69
N GLY A 236 5.38 -13.47 -2.90
CA GLY A 236 4.69 -12.24 -2.51
C GLY A 236 4.25 -11.40 -3.71
N PHE A 237 5.06 -11.33 -4.76
CA PHE A 237 4.72 -10.63 -6.00
C PHE A 237 3.42 -11.18 -6.64
N ASN A 238 3.34 -12.49 -6.78
CA ASN A 238 2.17 -13.13 -7.39
C ASN A 238 0.93 -13.00 -6.50
N GLN A 239 1.12 -13.02 -5.18
CA GLN A 239 0.01 -12.96 -4.21
C GLN A 239 -0.67 -11.58 -4.17
N MET A 240 0.01 -10.50 -4.57
CA MET A 240 -0.61 -9.18 -4.69
C MET A 240 -1.72 -9.13 -5.75
N GLN A 241 -1.64 -9.96 -6.78
CA GLN A 241 -2.69 -10.07 -7.80
C GLN A 241 -3.99 -10.63 -7.21
N TYR A 242 -3.89 -11.51 -6.20
CA TYR A 242 -5.05 -12.10 -5.55
C TYR A 242 -5.82 -11.06 -4.72
N LEU A 243 -5.13 -10.16 -4.04
CA LEU A 243 -5.76 -9.02 -3.36
C LEU A 243 -6.49 -8.12 -4.36
N LYS A 244 -5.83 -7.77 -5.48
CA LYS A 244 -6.44 -6.95 -6.52
C LYS A 244 -7.69 -7.61 -7.10
N LYS A 245 -7.62 -8.90 -7.45
CA LYS A 245 -8.76 -9.66 -7.97
C LYS A 245 -9.91 -9.69 -6.96
N LEU A 246 -9.61 -9.95 -5.69
CA LEU A 246 -10.59 -9.97 -4.61
C LEU A 246 -11.33 -8.62 -4.50
N ILE A 247 -10.60 -7.53 -4.36
CA ILE A 247 -11.20 -6.20 -4.14
C ILE A 247 -12.03 -5.75 -5.34
N LEU A 248 -11.60 -6.03 -6.57
CA LEU A 248 -12.31 -5.64 -7.78
C LEU A 248 -13.49 -6.55 -8.13
N ALA A 249 -13.63 -7.71 -7.50
CA ALA A 249 -14.82 -8.57 -7.65
C ALA A 249 -16.08 -7.99 -6.98
N PHE A 250 -15.93 -7.01 -6.11
CA PHE A 250 -16.99 -6.36 -5.35
C PHE A 250 -17.14 -4.88 -5.73
N PRO A 251 -18.31 -4.24 -5.48
CA PRO A 251 -18.51 -2.81 -5.73
C PRO A 251 -17.48 -1.95 -4.98
N PHE A 252 -16.43 -1.55 -5.67
CA PHE A 252 -15.25 -0.91 -5.07
C PHE A 252 -15.58 0.42 -4.39
N PHE A 253 -16.41 1.26 -5.02
CA PHE A 253 -16.73 2.61 -4.52
C PHE A 253 -17.71 2.62 -3.34
N GLU A 254 -18.36 1.49 -3.05
CA GLU A 254 -19.20 1.33 -1.86
C GLU A 254 -18.39 0.87 -0.64
N ARG A 255 -17.15 0.49 -0.85
CA ARG A 255 -16.30 -0.13 0.17
C ARG A 255 -15.90 0.86 1.25
N VAL A 256 -16.17 0.51 2.49
CA VAL A 256 -15.76 1.24 3.69
C VAL A 256 -15.06 0.31 4.67
N ALA A 257 -14.05 0.80 5.37
CA ALA A 257 -13.49 0.11 6.53
C ALA A 257 -14.52 0.16 7.67
N ASP A 258 -14.86 -1.00 8.24
CA ASP A 258 -15.85 -1.06 9.33
C ASP A 258 -15.53 -2.17 10.32
N GLN A 259 -14.83 -1.82 11.39
CA GLN A 259 -14.46 -2.75 12.45
C GLN A 259 -15.65 -3.17 13.33
N SER A 260 -16.79 -2.49 13.26
CA SER A 260 -18.01 -2.91 13.96
C SER A 260 -18.63 -4.21 13.38
N CYS A 261 -18.12 -4.70 12.27
CA CYS A 261 -18.43 -6.02 11.73
C CYS A 261 -17.94 -7.17 12.63
N ILE A 262 -16.92 -6.92 13.45
CA ILE A 262 -16.34 -7.91 14.36
C ILE A 262 -17.08 -7.79 15.68
N ALA A 263 -17.88 -8.81 16.02
CA ALA A 263 -18.72 -8.82 17.23
C ALA A 263 -17.93 -9.19 18.50
N GLY A 264 -16.80 -9.85 18.34
CA GLY A 264 -15.91 -10.25 19.44
C GLY A 264 -14.69 -9.35 19.58
N ASP A 265 -13.61 -9.93 20.13
CA ASP A 265 -12.33 -9.25 20.26
C ASP A 265 -11.66 -9.07 18.89
N ASN A 266 -11.34 -7.81 18.57
CA ASN A 266 -10.62 -7.45 17.35
C ASN A 266 -9.18 -7.95 17.34
N GLY A 267 -8.61 -8.22 18.51
CA GLY A 267 -7.21 -8.55 18.67
C GLY A 267 -6.25 -7.37 18.47
N THR A 268 -5.01 -7.62 18.79
CA THR A 268 -3.89 -6.67 18.62
C THR A 268 -2.74 -7.33 17.90
N LYS A 269 -1.86 -6.55 17.30
CA LYS A 269 -0.69 -7.06 16.58
C LYS A 269 -1.13 -8.13 15.56
N TYR A 270 -0.45 -9.27 15.52
CA TYR A 270 -0.74 -10.35 14.57
C TYR A 270 -2.13 -10.97 14.72
N GLU A 271 -2.75 -10.84 15.91
CA GLU A 271 -4.12 -11.31 16.17
C GLU A 271 -5.21 -10.37 15.63
N ARG A 272 -4.83 -9.20 15.12
CA ARG A 272 -5.81 -8.23 14.65
C ARG A 272 -6.59 -8.74 13.45
N LEU A 273 -7.90 -8.78 13.61
CA LEU A 273 -8.88 -8.92 12.54
C LEU A 273 -9.14 -7.55 11.92
N ILE A 274 -9.31 -7.49 10.62
CA ILE A 274 -9.65 -6.24 9.94
C ILE A 274 -10.77 -6.48 8.93
N ALA A 275 -11.77 -5.62 8.97
CA ALA A 275 -12.98 -5.76 8.18
C ALA A 275 -13.22 -4.55 7.26
N THR A 276 -13.66 -4.84 6.05
CA THR A 276 -14.17 -3.86 5.10
C THR A 276 -15.48 -4.39 4.49
N ARG A 277 -16.40 -3.50 4.14
CA ARG A 277 -17.69 -3.90 3.58
C ARG A 277 -18.26 -2.88 2.59
N GLY A 278 -19.18 -3.34 1.76
CA GLY A 278 -20.17 -2.52 1.08
C GLY A 278 -21.55 -2.67 1.74
N ASN A 279 -22.60 -2.39 0.98
CA ASN A 279 -23.98 -2.54 1.46
C ASN A 279 -24.42 -4.00 1.60
N ASP A 280 -23.96 -4.87 0.73
CA ASP A 280 -24.42 -6.26 0.60
C ASP A 280 -23.27 -7.29 0.52
N TYR A 281 -22.07 -6.89 0.90
CA TYR A 281 -20.90 -7.76 1.07
C TYR A 281 -20.02 -7.29 2.23
N MET A 282 -19.26 -8.23 2.79
CA MET A 282 -18.26 -8.00 3.83
C MET A 282 -17.06 -8.90 3.59
N LEU A 283 -15.88 -8.35 3.80
CA LEU A 283 -14.60 -9.05 3.73
C LEU A 283 -13.87 -8.86 5.07
N VAL A 284 -13.45 -9.96 5.69
CA VAL A 284 -12.70 -9.92 6.97
C VAL A 284 -11.40 -10.67 6.79
N TYR A 285 -10.27 -9.97 6.93
CA TYR A 285 -8.95 -10.58 6.89
C TYR A 285 -8.49 -10.99 8.27
N ASN A 286 -7.95 -12.21 8.35
CA ASN A 286 -7.48 -12.89 9.54
C ASN A 286 -6.09 -13.46 9.26
N TYR A 287 -5.05 -12.88 9.85
CA TYR A 287 -3.65 -13.26 9.57
C TYR A 287 -3.23 -14.58 10.20
N THR A 288 -3.83 -14.93 11.33
CA THR A 288 -3.40 -16.09 12.14
C THR A 288 -4.30 -17.31 12.04
N GLY A 289 -5.44 -17.21 11.34
CA GLY A 289 -6.42 -18.29 11.30
C GLY A 289 -7.15 -18.53 12.62
N ARG A 290 -7.17 -17.55 13.52
CA ARG A 290 -7.91 -17.66 14.79
C ARG A 290 -9.42 -17.65 14.58
N PRO A 291 -10.23 -18.17 15.55
CA PRO A 291 -11.68 -17.99 15.50
C PRO A 291 -12.07 -16.51 15.52
N MET A 292 -13.18 -16.17 14.85
CA MET A 292 -13.69 -14.81 14.83
C MET A 292 -15.22 -14.79 14.88
N GLN A 293 -15.77 -13.87 15.66
CA GLN A 293 -17.22 -13.62 15.75
C GLN A 293 -17.58 -12.43 14.89
N ILE A 294 -18.54 -12.59 13.98
CA ILE A 294 -18.90 -11.61 12.96
C ILE A 294 -20.37 -11.25 13.07
N ASP A 295 -20.66 -9.96 13.10
CA ASP A 295 -22.02 -9.42 13.06
C ASP A 295 -22.53 -9.35 11.62
N LEU A 296 -23.34 -10.33 11.22
CA LEU A 296 -23.91 -10.45 9.88
C LEU A 296 -24.98 -9.39 9.58
N SER A 297 -25.49 -8.68 10.59
CA SER A 297 -26.47 -7.62 10.40
C SER A 297 -25.90 -6.36 9.76
N LYS A 298 -24.57 -6.27 9.62
CA LYS A 298 -23.88 -5.13 9.02
C LYS A 298 -23.99 -5.03 7.49
N ILE A 299 -24.50 -6.08 6.86
CA ILE A 299 -24.79 -6.09 5.41
C ILE A 299 -26.24 -6.50 5.16
N HIS A 300 -26.78 -6.09 4.02
CA HIS A 300 -28.15 -6.37 3.64
C HIS A 300 -28.37 -7.88 3.36
N GLY A 301 -29.65 -8.24 3.23
CA GLY A 301 -30.12 -9.59 2.94
C GLY A 301 -30.57 -10.36 4.19
N LYS A 302 -31.56 -11.23 4.05
CA LYS A 302 -32.04 -12.12 5.12
C LYS A 302 -31.08 -13.28 5.35
N THR A 303 -30.57 -13.84 4.28
CA THR A 303 -29.61 -14.94 4.26
C THR A 303 -28.28 -14.41 3.73
N LYS A 304 -27.19 -14.82 4.37
CA LYS A 304 -25.83 -14.50 3.92
C LYS A 304 -25.15 -15.79 3.46
N LYS A 305 -24.47 -15.72 2.33
CA LYS A 305 -23.55 -16.77 1.88
C LYS A 305 -22.14 -16.46 2.33
N ALA A 306 -21.41 -17.49 2.75
CA ALA A 306 -20.05 -17.35 3.27
C ALA A 306 -19.06 -18.24 2.51
N TRP A 307 -17.84 -17.72 2.33
CA TRP A 307 -16.70 -18.44 1.75
C TRP A 307 -15.42 -18.11 2.47
N TRP A 308 -14.49 -19.06 2.49
CA TRP A 308 -13.09 -18.81 2.73
C TRP A 308 -12.37 -18.51 1.42
N TYR A 309 -11.56 -17.47 1.42
CA TYR A 309 -10.65 -17.12 0.35
C TYR A 309 -9.23 -17.17 0.87
N SER A 310 -8.36 -17.92 0.19
CA SER A 310 -6.95 -18.04 0.55
C SER A 310 -6.12 -16.95 -0.14
N PRO A 311 -5.52 -15.99 0.59
CA PRO A 311 -4.65 -14.98 0.03
C PRO A 311 -3.36 -15.53 -0.60
N ARG A 312 -3.02 -16.79 -0.31
CA ARG A 312 -1.79 -17.46 -0.76
C ARG A 312 -1.86 -17.97 -2.19
N ASN A 313 -3.06 -18.41 -2.63
CA ASN A 313 -3.24 -19.08 -3.92
C ASN A 313 -4.59 -18.77 -4.61
N ALA A 314 -5.38 -17.85 -4.03
CA ALA A 314 -6.72 -17.47 -4.49
C ALA A 314 -7.77 -18.61 -4.46
N GLU A 315 -7.52 -19.71 -3.75
CA GLU A 315 -8.51 -20.75 -3.57
C GLU A 315 -9.74 -20.24 -2.82
N LEU A 316 -10.90 -20.70 -3.25
CA LEU A 316 -12.21 -20.31 -2.74
C LEU A 316 -12.96 -21.55 -2.27
N SER A 317 -13.36 -21.58 -0.99
CA SER A 317 -14.12 -22.67 -0.39
C SER A 317 -15.44 -22.16 0.17
N TYR A 318 -16.56 -22.74 -0.29
CA TYR A 318 -17.89 -22.41 0.23
C TYR A 318 -18.08 -22.95 1.63
N ILE A 319 -18.57 -22.12 2.56
CA ILE A 319 -18.84 -22.50 3.95
C ILE A 319 -20.30 -22.87 4.16
N GLY A 320 -21.24 -22.05 3.67
CA GLY A 320 -22.65 -22.24 3.89
C GLY A 320 -23.49 -20.97 3.83
N GLU A 321 -24.76 -21.10 4.23
CA GLU A 321 -25.71 -20.00 4.35
C GLU A 321 -26.07 -19.76 5.82
N PHE A 322 -26.19 -18.49 6.19
CA PHE A 322 -26.40 -18.04 7.56
C PHE A 322 -27.53 -17.00 7.61
N SER A 323 -28.36 -17.08 8.63
CA SER A 323 -29.46 -16.11 8.88
C SER A 323 -29.44 -15.51 10.29
N SER A 324 -28.54 -15.99 11.15
CA SER A 324 -28.32 -15.44 12.49
C SER A 324 -27.76 -14.02 12.46
N LYS A 325 -27.83 -13.34 13.58
CA LYS A 325 -27.25 -12.01 13.72
C LYS A 325 -25.71 -12.07 13.87
N VAL A 326 -25.22 -13.00 14.66
CA VAL A 326 -23.78 -13.18 14.92
C VAL A 326 -23.42 -14.66 14.70
N GLU A 327 -22.32 -14.87 14.01
CA GLU A 327 -21.76 -16.21 13.77
C GLU A 327 -20.28 -16.27 14.12
N THR A 328 -19.84 -17.50 14.47
CA THR A 328 -18.42 -17.78 14.69
C THR A 328 -17.87 -18.53 13.48
N PHE A 329 -16.79 -17.99 12.91
CA PHE A 329 -16.08 -18.60 11.80
C PHE A 329 -14.66 -18.96 12.23
N GLN A 330 -14.21 -20.15 11.83
CA GLN A 330 -12.84 -20.61 12.05
C GLN A 330 -12.30 -21.22 10.77
N PRO A 331 -11.21 -20.68 10.20
CA PRO A 331 -10.59 -21.26 9.01
C PRO A 331 -9.77 -22.52 9.37
N GLU A 332 -9.41 -23.26 8.33
CA GLU A 332 -8.55 -24.43 8.45
C GLU A 332 -7.09 -24.06 8.76
N GLY A 333 -6.25 -25.06 9.11
CA GLY A 333 -4.80 -24.93 9.26
C GLY A 333 -4.30 -24.50 10.62
N GLY A 334 -5.20 -24.28 11.60
CA GLY A 334 -4.84 -23.94 12.98
C GLY A 334 -4.42 -22.48 13.16
N HIS A 335 -4.14 -22.13 14.42
CA HIS A 335 -3.85 -20.76 14.85
C HIS A 335 -2.34 -20.51 14.82
N LEU A 336 -1.83 -19.91 13.75
CA LEU A 336 -0.40 -19.57 13.58
C LEU A 336 -0.21 -18.41 12.59
N ASN A 337 0.86 -17.64 12.76
CA ASN A 337 1.21 -16.53 11.87
C ASN A 337 1.38 -17.03 10.42
N GLY A 338 0.74 -16.35 9.47
CA GLY A 338 0.80 -16.69 8.06
C GLY A 338 -0.23 -17.75 7.61
N ASN A 339 -1.04 -18.32 8.52
CA ASN A 339 -2.25 -19.04 8.16
C ASN A 339 -3.39 -18.06 7.90
N ASP A 340 -3.15 -17.18 6.92
CA ASP A 340 -4.03 -16.07 6.64
C ASP A 340 -5.20 -16.45 5.71
N TRP A 341 -6.37 -15.88 6.03
CA TRP A 341 -7.61 -16.12 5.34
C TRP A 341 -8.44 -14.84 5.22
N VAL A 342 -9.25 -14.77 4.17
CA VAL A 342 -10.34 -13.80 4.08
C VAL A 342 -11.67 -14.54 4.18
N LEU A 343 -12.48 -14.15 5.16
CA LEU A 343 -13.90 -14.49 5.16
C LEU A 343 -14.60 -13.55 4.20
N ILE A 344 -15.29 -14.12 3.22
CA ILE A 344 -16.18 -13.40 2.31
C ILE A 344 -17.61 -13.68 2.75
N LEU A 345 -18.40 -12.64 2.96
CA LEU A 345 -19.82 -12.71 3.21
C LEU A 345 -20.56 -11.87 2.16
N THR A 346 -21.63 -12.40 1.58
CA THR A 346 -22.50 -11.64 0.67
C THR A 346 -23.96 -11.82 1.04
N ASP A 347 -24.82 -10.89 0.65
CA ASP A 347 -26.25 -11.16 0.51
C ASP A 347 -26.45 -12.41 -0.36
N GLY A 348 -27.27 -13.34 0.10
CA GLY A 348 -27.50 -14.63 -0.58
C GLY A 348 -27.97 -14.54 -2.02
N THR A 349 -28.47 -13.37 -2.45
CA THR A 349 -28.94 -13.11 -3.83
C THR A 349 -27.81 -12.62 -4.76
N ARG A 350 -26.64 -12.23 -4.21
CA ARG A 350 -25.53 -11.65 -4.97
C ARG A 350 -24.58 -12.71 -5.51
N LYS A 351 -23.97 -12.40 -6.66
CA LYS A 351 -23.09 -13.30 -7.40
C LYS A 351 -21.65 -12.80 -7.54
N TYR A 352 -21.22 -11.87 -6.70
CA TYR A 352 -19.87 -11.27 -6.77
C TYR A 352 -18.75 -12.31 -6.79
N VAL A 353 -18.93 -13.38 -6.04
CA VAL A 353 -17.92 -14.43 -5.87
C VAL A 353 -17.67 -15.23 -7.17
N GLU A 354 -18.60 -15.22 -8.13
CA GLU A 354 -18.41 -15.84 -9.45
C GLU A 354 -17.24 -15.22 -10.21
N ALA A 355 -16.92 -13.93 -9.97
CA ALA A 355 -15.77 -13.24 -10.56
C ALA A 355 -14.41 -13.68 -9.98
N LEU A 356 -14.41 -14.46 -8.89
CA LEU A 356 -13.20 -14.99 -8.26
C LEU A 356 -12.85 -16.40 -8.76
N GLN A 357 -13.82 -17.10 -9.32
CA GLN A 357 -13.64 -18.39 -9.95
C GLN A 357 -13.02 -18.22 -11.35
#